data_7a7dbf5404dd8fd37826cdbf9beb47ab
#
_entry.id   7a7dbf5404dd8fd37826cdbf9beb47ab
#
_cell.length_a   1.000
_cell.length_b   1.000
_cell.length_c   1.000
_cell.angle_alpha   90.00
_cell.angle_beta   90.00
_cell.angle_gamma   90.00
#
_symmetry.space_group_name_H-M   'P 1'
#
loop_
_entity.id
_entity.type
_entity.pdbx_description
1 polymer ?
#
loop_
_entity_poly.entity_id
_entity_poly.type
_entity_poly.pdbx_seq_one_letter_code
_entity_poly.pdbx_strand_id
1 'polypeptide(L)'
;FEEVVEGYYQQVASLVEGGVDILLAETVFDSLTLKACLFAVEKFFSDWGNRIPLIVTGTFSDLSYRTLSGQTPEAFWYSIEHIPLSAVGVNCGMAPQDMRPAIEELAQIVPVPFCCYLNAGLPNEMGAYDQGPEQVAQTLRQYAEEGFINIIGGCCGTTPDHINAISRAVSD
;
A
#
# COMPACT_ATOMS: atom_id res chain seq x y z
N PHE A 1 -12.44 18.77 -6.63
CA PHE A 1 -10.99 18.47 -6.61
C PHE A 1 -10.29 19.39 -5.61
N GLU A 2 -10.45 20.72 -5.69
CA GLU A 2 -9.76 21.71 -4.88
C GLU A 2 -10.02 21.53 -3.37
N GLU A 3 -11.24 21.23 -2.96
CA GLU A 3 -11.57 20.97 -1.56
C GLU A 3 -10.84 19.72 -1.01
N VAL A 4 -10.71 18.69 -1.83
CA VAL A 4 -9.97 17.46 -1.47
C VAL A 4 -8.48 17.75 -1.36
N VAL A 5 -7.94 18.52 -2.30
CA VAL A 5 -6.53 18.98 -2.26
C VAL A 5 -6.25 19.78 -0.98
N GLU A 6 -7.12 20.72 -0.64
CA GLU A 6 -6.96 21.53 0.56
C GLU A 6 -6.97 20.67 1.84
N GLY A 7 -7.90 19.69 1.92
CA GLY A 7 -7.96 18.76 3.05
C GLY A 7 -6.68 17.94 3.22
N TYR A 8 -6.16 17.38 2.12
CA TYR A 8 -4.90 16.64 2.16
C TYR A 8 -3.69 17.54 2.44
N TYR A 9 -3.68 18.75 1.92
CA TYR A 9 -2.60 19.71 2.21
C TYR A 9 -2.51 20.00 3.72
N GLN A 10 -3.63 20.28 4.37
CA GLN A 10 -3.69 20.52 5.81
C GLN A 10 -3.28 19.27 6.62
N GLN A 11 -3.69 18.08 6.18
CA GLN A 11 -3.30 16.82 6.81
C GLN A 11 -1.79 16.59 6.72
N VAL A 12 -1.20 16.77 5.55
CA VAL A 12 0.24 16.62 5.33
C VAL A 12 1.02 17.63 6.17
N ALA A 13 0.60 18.89 6.17
CA ALA A 13 1.23 19.93 6.98
C ALA A 13 1.24 19.57 8.47
N SER A 14 0.10 19.11 9.00
CA SER A 14 -0.03 18.71 10.40
C SER A 14 0.82 17.47 10.74
N LEU A 15 0.88 16.49 9.85
CA LEU A 15 1.72 15.31 10.05
C LEU A 15 3.20 15.67 10.08
N VAL A 16 3.66 16.50 9.15
CA VAL A 16 5.06 16.93 9.08
C VAL A 16 5.42 17.82 10.27
N GLU A 17 4.53 18.72 10.70
CA GLU A 17 4.70 19.50 11.93
C GLU A 17 4.79 18.60 13.17
N GLY A 18 4.03 17.50 13.18
CA GLY A 18 4.09 16.47 14.21
C GLY A 18 5.36 15.62 14.20
N GLY A 19 6.23 15.77 13.19
CA GLY A 19 7.55 15.15 13.11
C GLY A 19 7.55 13.73 12.51
N VAL A 20 6.66 13.44 11.57
CA VAL A 20 6.70 12.15 10.86
C VAL A 20 7.92 12.06 9.92
N ASP A 21 8.48 10.86 9.80
CA ASP A 21 9.62 10.60 8.94
C ASP A 21 9.22 10.17 7.52
N ILE A 22 8.01 9.65 7.34
CA ILE A 22 7.49 9.09 6.09
C ILE A 22 6.02 9.46 5.96
N LEU A 23 5.58 9.80 4.75
CA LEU A 23 4.16 9.86 4.38
C LEU A 23 3.74 8.58 3.66
N LEU A 24 2.58 8.05 4.01
CA LEU A 24 1.99 6.88 3.39
C LEU A 24 0.54 7.19 2.95
N ALA A 25 0.32 7.25 1.63
CA ALA A 25 -1.02 7.27 1.05
C ALA A 25 -1.46 5.83 0.79
N GLU A 26 -2.24 5.27 1.70
CA GLU A 26 -2.59 3.85 1.69
C GLU A 26 -4.08 3.59 1.38
N THR A 27 -4.37 2.34 1.02
CA THR A 27 -5.73 1.84 0.74
C THR A 27 -6.41 2.65 -0.37
N VAL A 28 -5.63 2.92 -1.42
CA VAL A 28 -6.12 3.70 -2.56
C VAL A 28 -6.94 2.80 -3.48
N PHE A 29 -8.21 3.11 -3.62
CA PHE A 29 -9.15 2.45 -4.55
C PHE A 29 -9.78 3.41 -5.56
N ASP A 30 -9.44 4.70 -5.50
CA ASP A 30 -9.87 5.73 -6.46
C ASP A 30 -8.69 6.61 -6.89
N SER A 31 -8.41 6.61 -8.20
CA SER A 31 -7.28 7.32 -8.77
C SER A 31 -7.45 8.84 -8.77
N LEU A 32 -8.69 9.36 -8.82
CA LEU A 32 -8.91 10.81 -8.79
C LEU A 32 -8.61 11.38 -7.41
N THR A 33 -9.07 10.71 -6.36
CA THR A 33 -8.76 11.07 -4.97
C THR A 33 -7.25 10.95 -4.69
N LEU A 34 -6.61 9.90 -5.20
CA LEU A 34 -5.16 9.76 -5.10
C LEU A 34 -4.42 10.92 -5.78
N LYS A 35 -4.82 11.31 -6.97
CA LYS A 35 -4.20 12.45 -7.67
C LYS A 35 -4.35 13.76 -6.91
N ALA A 36 -5.50 13.99 -6.27
CA ALA A 36 -5.68 15.14 -5.40
C ALA A 36 -4.76 15.08 -4.17
N CYS A 37 -4.62 13.92 -3.55
CA CYS A 37 -3.69 13.69 -2.44
C CYS A 37 -2.24 13.96 -2.87
N LEU A 38 -1.79 13.35 -3.96
CA LEU A 38 -0.42 13.51 -4.46
C LEU A 38 -0.12 14.96 -4.88
N PHE A 39 -1.09 15.64 -5.50
CA PHE A 39 -0.96 17.06 -5.82
C PHE A 39 -0.80 17.91 -4.56
N ALA A 40 -1.56 17.63 -3.51
CA ALA A 40 -1.44 18.31 -2.22
C ALA A 40 -0.08 18.07 -1.55
N VAL A 41 0.42 16.82 -1.59
CA VAL A 41 1.75 16.47 -1.07
C VAL A 41 2.85 17.22 -1.81
N GLU A 42 2.84 17.19 -3.14
CA GLU A 42 3.84 17.88 -3.96
C GLU A 42 3.80 19.41 -3.75
N LYS A 43 2.59 19.97 -3.69
CA LYS A 43 2.41 21.40 -3.37
C LYS A 43 3.00 21.73 -1.99
N PHE A 44 2.71 20.93 -0.97
CA PHE A 44 3.25 21.13 0.38
C PHE A 44 4.78 21.04 0.38
N PHE A 45 5.38 20.04 -0.27
CA PHE A 45 6.83 19.91 -0.35
C PHE A 45 7.47 21.13 -1.05
N SER A 46 6.82 21.64 -2.09
CA SER A 46 7.28 22.86 -2.77
C SER A 46 7.21 24.09 -1.85
N ASP A 47 6.12 24.26 -1.12
CA ASP A 47 5.91 25.39 -0.20
C ASP A 47 6.84 25.31 1.03
N TRP A 48 7.08 24.09 1.52
CA TRP A 48 7.97 23.82 2.67
C TRP A 48 9.46 23.91 2.31
N GLY A 49 9.80 23.68 1.06
CA GLY A 49 11.19 23.68 0.57
C GLY A 49 12.00 22.45 0.98
N ASN A 50 11.35 21.38 1.42
CA ASN A 50 11.97 20.11 1.81
C ASN A 50 11.06 18.93 1.39
N ARG A 51 11.57 17.70 1.49
CA ARG A 51 10.85 16.49 1.12
C ARG A 51 11.18 15.35 2.09
N ILE A 52 10.18 14.59 2.48
CA ILE A 52 10.35 13.32 3.18
C ILE A 52 9.88 12.17 2.27
N PRO A 53 10.27 10.91 2.55
CA PRO A 53 9.83 9.76 1.79
C PRO A 53 8.30 9.69 1.65
N LEU A 54 7.83 9.35 0.46
CA LEU A 54 6.42 9.15 0.15
C LEU A 54 6.21 7.74 -0.38
N ILE A 55 5.28 7.01 0.22
CA ILE A 55 4.86 5.67 -0.17
C ILE A 55 3.39 5.72 -0.59
N VAL A 56 3.04 4.93 -1.61
CA VAL A 56 1.64 4.80 -2.07
C VAL A 56 1.28 3.32 -2.18
N THR A 57 0.11 2.93 -1.64
CA THR A 57 -0.41 1.57 -1.81
C THR A 57 -1.81 1.57 -2.39
N GLY A 58 -1.99 0.77 -3.44
CA GLY A 58 -3.28 0.53 -4.08
C GLY A 58 -4.03 -0.64 -3.45
N THR A 59 -5.36 -0.62 -3.58
CA THR A 59 -6.23 -1.69 -3.11
C THR A 59 -7.04 -2.27 -4.26
N PHE A 60 -6.90 -3.57 -4.49
CA PHE A 60 -7.62 -4.35 -5.49
C PHE A 60 -8.60 -5.28 -4.75
N SER A 61 -9.89 -5.10 -4.98
CA SER A 61 -10.92 -5.62 -4.07
C SER A 61 -11.52 -6.96 -4.51
N ASP A 62 -11.26 -7.39 -5.74
CA ASP A 62 -11.81 -8.62 -6.29
C ASP A 62 -10.89 -9.27 -7.35
N LEU A 63 -11.26 -10.45 -7.81
CA LEU A 63 -10.50 -11.23 -8.77
C LEU A 63 -10.42 -10.62 -10.19
N SER A 64 -11.00 -9.45 -10.43
CA SER A 64 -10.74 -8.67 -11.64
C SER A 64 -9.42 -7.91 -11.58
N TYR A 65 -8.81 -7.87 -10.40
CA TYR A 65 -7.58 -7.10 -10.11
C TYR A 65 -7.71 -5.64 -10.53
N ARG A 66 -8.88 -5.04 -10.23
CA ARG A 66 -9.11 -3.62 -10.48
C ARG A 66 -9.35 -2.87 -9.18
N THR A 67 -8.91 -1.62 -9.17
CA THR A 67 -9.36 -0.68 -8.14
C THR A 67 -10.86 -0.45 -8.28
N LEU A 68 -11.50 0.11 -7.27
CA LEU A 68 -12.92 0.40 -7.32
C LEU A 68 -13.28 1.37 -8.47
N SER A 69 -12.36 2.26 -8.85
CA SER A 69 -12.50 3.15 -10.01
C SER A 69 -12.10 2.51 -11.35
N GLY A 70 -11.77 1.21 -11.37
CA GLY A 70 -11.62 0.39 -12.57
C GLY A 70 -10.20 0.26 -13.11
N GLN A 71 -9.17 0.84 -12.48
CA GLN A 71 -7.78 0.71 -12.92
C GLN A 71 -7.24 -0.70 -12.67
N THR A 72 -6.53 -1.25 -13.66
CA THR A 72 -5.65 -2.41 -13.49
C THR A 72 -4.42 -2.05 -12.63
N PRO A 73 -3.66 -3.02 -12.10
CA PRO A 73 -2.39 -2.74 -11.42
C PRO A 73 -1.44 -1.89 -12.27
N GLU A 74 -1.26 -2.21 -13.53
CA GLU A 74 -0.46 -1.45 -14.48
C GLU A 74 -0.99 -0.01 -14.66
N ALA A 75 -2.29 0.17 -14.88
CA ALA A 75 -2.90 1.49 -15.03
C ALA A 75 -2.80 2.33 -13.74
N PHE A 76 -2.88 1.68 -12.58
CA PHE A 76 -2.65 2.34 -11.29
C PHE A 76 -1.22 2.88 -11.23
N TRP A 77 -0.21 2.05 -11.52
CA TRP A 77 1.20 2.46 -11.51
C TRP A 77 1.45 3.62 -12.47
N TYR A 78 1.10 3.49 -13.74
CA TYR A 78 1.34 4.55 -14.73
C TYR A 78 0.60 5.86 -14.43
N SER A 79 -0.45 5.81 -13.63
CA SER A 79 -1.14 7.04 -13.20
C SER A 79 -0.36 7.88 -12.21
N ILE A 80 0.66 7.31 -11.54
CA ILE A 80 1.43 7.93 -10.45
C ILE A 80 2.96 7.87 -10.63
N GLU A 81 3.48 7.18 -11.65
CA GLU A 81 4.93 6.97 -11.87
C GLU A 81 5.73 8.28 -12.02
N HIS A 82 5.05 9.37 -12.38
CA HIS A 82 5.65 10.69 -12.49
C HIS A 82 5.95 11.35 -11.14
N ILE A 83 5.44 10.81 -10.04
CA ILE A 83 5.71 11.29 -8.69
C ILE A 83 6.96 10.60 -8.14
N PRO A 84 7.89 11.33 -7.51
CA PRO A 84 9.07 10.73 -6.88
C PRO A 84 8.69 9.93 -5.62
N LEU A 85 8.31 8.67 -5.80
CA LEU A 85 7.94 7.75 -4.73
C LEU A 85 9.16 7.02 -4.17
N SER A 86 9.20 6.81 -2.86
CA SER A 86 10.21 6.00 -2.18
C SER A 86 9.86 4.51 -2.20
N ALA A 87 8.59 4.19 -2.27
CA ALA A 87 8.07 2.84 -2.48
C ALA A 87 6.63 2.92 -3.01
N VAL A 88 6.20 1.85 -3.66
CA VAL A 88 4.80 1.66 -4.05
C VAL A 88 4.40 0.22 -3.74
N GLY A 89 3.12 -0.05 -3.59
CA GLY A 89 2.69 -1.41 -3.33
C GLY A 89 1.19 -1.60 -3.26
N VAL A 90 0.83 -2.65 -2.54
CA VAL A 90 -0.57 -3.06 -2.34
C VAL A 90 -0.86 -3.30 -0.87
N ASN A 91 -2.06 -2.98 -0.45
CA ASN A 91 -2.53 -3.33 0.88
C ASN A 91 -4.01 -3.67 0.88
N CYS A 92 -4.48 -4.34 1.92
CA CYS A 92 -5.89 -4.68 2.09
C CYS A 92 -6.46 -5.52 0.91
N GLY A 93 -7.74 -5.35 0.58
CA GLY A 93 -8.39 -5.98 -0.57
C GLY A 93 -8.69 -7.46 -0.34
N MET A 94 -8.03 -8.31 -1.10
CA MET A 94 -8.25 -9.75 -1.11
C MET A 94 -7.41 -10.50 -0.07
N ALA A 95 -7.64 -11.80 0.05
CA ALA A 95 -6.77 -12.68 0.83
C ALA A 95 -5.35 -12.74 0.25
N PRO A 96 -4.31 -13.00 1.07
CA PRO A 96 -2.92 -12.96 0.62
C PRO A 96 -2.62 -13.78 -0.64
N GLN A 97 -3.12 -15.00 -0.70
CA GLN A 97 -2.90 -15.89 -1.85
C GLN A 97 -3.56 -15.38 -3.14
N ASP A 98 -4.67 -14.66 -3.03
CA ASP A 98 -5.43 -14.17 -4.19
C ASP A 98 -4.82 -12.89 -4.77
N MET A 99 -3.98 -12.19 -4.00
CA MET A 99 -3.28 -10.98 -4.45
C MET A 99 -2.07 -11.25 -5.36
N ARG A 100 -1.63 -12.51 -5.45
CA ARG A 100 -0.42 -12.87 -6.18
C ARG A 100 -0.34 -12.30 -7.59
N PRO A 101 -1.35 -12.42 -8.47
CA PRO A 101 -1.24 -11.90 -9.84
C PRO A 101 -1.01 -10.39 -9.91
N ALA A 102 -1.67 -9.61 -9.05
CA ALA A 102 -1.48 -8.16 -9.00
C ALA A 102 -0.09 -7.77 -8.47
N ILE A 103 0.44 -8.55 -7.50
CA ILE A 103 1.79 -8.36 -6.95
C ILE A 103 2.84 -8.66 -8.01
N GLU A 104 2.72 -9.79 -8.71
CA GLU A 104 3.63 -10.18 -9.81
C GLU A 104 3.65 -9.14 -10.93
N GLU A 105 2.47 -8.68 -11.37
CA GLU A 105 2.36 -7.65 -12.42
C GLU A 105 3.06 -6.36 -12.01
N LEU A 106 2.78 -5.85 -10.81
CA LEU A 106 3.39 -4.62 -10.32
C LEU A 106 4.89 -4.76 -10.05
N ALA A 107 5.33 -5.87 -9.46
CA ALA A 107 6.74 -6.10 -9.17
C ALA A 107 7.63 -6.13 -10.43
N GLN A 108 7.06 -6.44 -11.60
CA GLN A 108 7.79 -6.44 -12.88
C GLN A 108 7.97 -5.06 -13.48
N ILE A 109 7.07 -4.11 -13.20
CA ILE A 109 7.04 -2.80 -13.87
C ILE A 109 7.45 -1.65 -12.96
N VAL A 110 7.39 -1.83 -11.65
CA VAL A 110 7.70 -0.80 -10.66
C VAL A 110 9.21 -0.75 -10.39
N PRO A 111 9.89 0.39 -10.63
CA PRO A 111 11.34 0.51 -10.48
C PRO A 111 11.80 0.90 -9.06
N VAL A 112 10.86 1.07 -8.11
CA VAL A 112 11.12 1.42 -6.71
C VAL A 112 10.77 0.25 -5.79
N PRO A 113 11.22 0.24 -4.52
CA PRO A 113 10.84 -0.79 -3.56
C PRO A 113 9.33 -1.05 -3.53
N PHE A 114 8.96 -2.34 -3.52
CA PHE A 114 7.56 -2.75 -3.52
C PHE A 114 7.11 -3.19 -2.13
N CYS A 115 6.02 -2.61 -1.65
CA CYS A 115 5.47 -2.91 -0.34
C CYS A 115 4.15 -3.69 -0.41
N CYS A 116 3.94 -4.56 0.59
CA CYS A 116 2.81 -5.47 0.65
C CYS A 116 2.29 -5.59 2.09
N TYR A 117 1.07 -5.08 2.34
CA TYR A 117 0.41 -5.12 3.65
C TYR A 117 -0.95 -5.80 3.51
N LEU A 118 -0.99 -7.13 3.61
CA LEU A 118 -2.19 -7.91 3.33
C LEU A 118 -3.05 -8.14 4.58
N ASN A 119 -4.30 -8.51 4.36
CA ASN A 119 -5.23 -8.90 5.41
C ASN A 119 -4.89 -10.31 5.95
N ALA A 120 -5.37 -10.63 7.15
CA ALA A 120 -5.35 -11.99 7.68
C ALA A 120 -6.50 -12.85 7.10
N GLY A 121 -6.61 -12.88 5.76
CA GLY A 121 -7.72 -13.46 5.02
C GLY A 121 -8.83 -12.45 4.70
N LEU A 122 -10.03 -12.95 4.46
CA LEU A 122 -11.25 -12.15 4.30
C LEU A 122 -12.11 -12.24 5.55
N PRO A 123 -12.90 -11.20 5.87
CA PRO A 123 -13.80 -11.27 7.01
C PRO A 123 -14.89 -12.33 6.77
N ASN A 124 -15.11 -13.21 7.77
CA ASN A 124 -16.20 -14.16 7.76
C ASN A 124 -17.55 -13.47 8.07
N GLU A 125 -18.65 -14.23 8.11
CA GLU A 125 -20.00 -13.71 8.39
C GLU A 125 -20.13 -12.97 9.72
N MET A 126 -19.23 -13.23 10.67
CA MET A 126 -19.18 -12.56 11.98
C MET A 126 -18.19 -11.38 12.00
N GLY A 127 -17.53 -11.07 10.85
CA GLY A 127 -16.52 -10.02 10.73
C GLY A 127 -15.15 -10.41 11.29
N ALA A 128 -14.93 -11.67 11.65
CA ALA A 128 -13.63 -12.15 12.11
C ALA A 128 -12.76 -12.57 10.93
N TYR A 129 -11.43 -12.51 11.09
CA TYR A 129 -10.43 -12.93 10.12
C TYR A 129 -9.84 -14.28 10.56
N ASP A 130 -9.82 -15.26 9.65
CA ASP A 130 -9.56 -16.65 9.99
C ASP A 130 -8.16 -17.15 9.63
N GLN A 131 -7.34 -16.34 8.95
CA GLN A 131 -5.95 -16.74 8.65
C GLN A 131 -5.03 -16.41 9.84
N GLY A 132 -4.40 -17.45 10.37
CA GLY A 132 -3.50 -17.31 11.51
C GLY A 132 -2.12 -16.77 11.11
N PRO A 133 -1.30 -16.36 12.12
CA PRO A 133 0.01 -15.74 11.93
C PRO A 133 0.96 -16.50 11.00
N GLU A 134 1.11 -17.81 11.19
CA GLU A 134 2.03 -18.62 10.40
C GLU A 134 1.58 -18.78 8.94
N GLN A 135 0.28 -18.81 8.69
CA GLN A 135 -0.26 -18.92 7.33
C GLN A 135 0.01 -17.63 6.54
N VAL A 136 -0.24 -16.47 7.13
CA VAL A 136 0.05 -15.17 6.51
C VAL A 136 1.55 -15.02 6.28
N ALA A 137 2.36 -15.35 7.29
CA ALA A 137 3.81 -15.27 7.22
C ALA A 137 4.39 -16.15 6.11
N GLN A 138 3.88 -17.38 5.94
CA GLN A 138 4.33 -18.29 4.89
C GLN A 138 4.08 -17.73 3.48
N THR A 139 2.91 -17.13 3.24
CA THR A 139 2.58 -16.53 1.94
C THR A 139 3.49 -15.35 1.64
N LEU A 140 3.69 -14.46 2.62
CA LEU A 140 4.55 -13.29 2.43
C LEU A 140 6.03 -13.65 2.29
N ARG A 141 6.50 -14.69 3.01
CA ARG A 141 7.84 -15.24 2.83
C ARG A 141 8.05 -15.72 1.40
N GLN A 142 7.10 -16.46 0.83
CA GLN A 142 7.19 -16.92 -0.55
C GLN A 142 7.34 -15.74 -1.52
N TYR A 143 6.57 -14.66 -1.34
CA TYR A 143 6.70 -13.46 -2.18
C TYR A 143 8.06 -12.76 -2.02
N ALA A 144 8.62 -12.77 -0.83
CA ALA A 144 9.95 -12.22 -0.57
C ALA A 144 11.05 -13.06 -1.20
N GLU A 145 10.98 -14.40 -1.08
CA GLU A 145 11.93 -15.36 -1.68
C GLU A 145 11.91 -15.30 -3.21
N GLU A 146 10.76 -15.03 -3.81
CA GLU A 146 10.60 -14.84 -5.25
C GLU A 146 11.02 -13.44 -5.72
N GLY A 147 11.36 -12.54 -4.80
CA GLY A 147 11.85 -11.20 -5.11
C GLY A 147 10.78 -10.19 -5.50
N PHE A 148 9.50 -10.48 -5.21
CA PHE A 148 8.41 -9.58 -5.57
C PHE A 148 8.25 -8.40 -4.61
N ILE A 149 8.61 -8.57 -3.33
CA ILE A 149 8.35 -7.57 -2.28
C ILE A 149 9.61 -7.23 -1.49
N ASN A 150 9.71 -5.98 -1.03
CA ASN A 150 10.85 -5.44 -0.28
C ASN A 150 10.43 -4.95 1.11
N ILE A 151 9.19 -4.50 1.26
CA ILE A 151 8.63 -3.97 2.50
C ILE A 151 7.36 -4.75 2.81
N ILE A 152 7.27 -5.28 4.02
CA ILE A 152 6.22 -6.21 4.40
C ILE A 152 5.51 -5.71 5.66
N GLY A 153 4.21 -5.94 5.71
CA GLY A 153 3.40 -5.65 6.88
C GLY A 153 2.10 -6.42 6.90
N GLY A 154 1.17 -5.97 7.70
CA GLY A 154 -0.17 -6.50 7.79
C GLY A 154 -1.22 -5.41 7.75
N CYS A 155 -2.44 -5.74 7.31
CA CYS A 155 -3.60 -4.87 7.28
C CYS A 155 -4.74 -5.47 8.12
N CYS A 156 -5.96 -5.51 7.62
CA CYS A 156 -7.14 -5.94 8.39
C CYS A 156 -6.98 -7.35 8.98
N GLY A 157 -7.36 -7.49 10.24
CA GLY A 157 -7.31 -8.76 10.97
C GLY A 157 -5.92 -9.17 11.46
N THR A 158 -4.85 -8.49 11.08
CA THR A 158 -3.51 -8.79 11.59
C THR A 158 -3.32 -8.29 13.04
N THR A 159 -2.60 -9.06 13.82
CA THR A 159 -2.29 -8.81 15.23
C THR A 159 -0.77 -8.71 15.42
N PRO A 160 -0.26 -8.32 16.60
CA PRO A 160 1.17 -8.37 16.90
C PRO A 160 1.80 -9.75 16.64
N ASP A 161 1.05 -10.85 16.85
CA ASP A 161 1.55 -12.20 16.58
C ASP A 161 1.76 -12.44 15.08
N HIS A 162 0.89 -11.90 14.22
CA HIS A 162 1.09 -11.93 12.78
C HIS A 162 2.37 -11.19 12.38
N ILE A 163 2.57 -9.99 12.88
CA ILE A 163 3.78 -9.20 12.58
C ILE A 163 5.05 -9.92 13.08
N ASN A 164 5.00 -10.53 14.26
CA ASN A 164 6.10 -11.32 14.78
C ASN A 164 6.40 -12.54 13.90
N ALA A 165 5.38 -13.28 13.46
CA ALA A 165 5.55 -14.41 12.56
C ALA A 165 6.13 -13.99 11.20
N ILE A 166 5.62 -12.89 10.61
CA ILE A 166 6.14 -12.31 9.37
C ILE A 166 7.61 -11.93 9.53
N SER A 167 7.95 -11.18 10.59
CA SER A 167 9.32 -10.75 10.86
C SER A 167 10.29 -11.93 10.94
N ARG A 168 9.91 -13.00 11.67
CA ARG A 168 10.73 -14.23 11.75
C ARG A 168 10.89 -14.92 10.39
N ALA A 169 9.81 -14.96 9.60
CA ALA A 169 9.81 -15.68 8.34
C ALA A 169 10.71 -15.05 7.26
N VAL A 170 11.01 -13.74 7.37
CA VAL A 170 11.82 -13.00 6.37
C VAL A 170 13.20 -12.59 6.91
N SER A 171 13.56 -12.98 8.14
CA SER A 171 14.85 -12.64 8.76
C SER A 171 15.97 -13.66 8.47
N ASP A 172 15.64 -14.80 7.88
CA ASP A 172 16.56 -15.87 7.47
C ASP A 172 16.89 -15.77 5.97
#